data_4b6245cbc6bee21b3c574dd02c086252
#
_entry.id   4b6245cbc6bee21b3c574dd02c086252
#
_cell.length_a   1.000
_cell.length_b   1.000
_cell.length_c   1.000
_cell.angle_alpha   90.00
_cell.angle_beta   90.00
_cell.angle_gamma   90.00
#
_symmetry.space_group_name_H-M   'P 1'
#
loop_
_entity.id
_entity.type
_entity.pdbx_description
1 polymer ?
#
loop_
_entity_poly.entity_id
_entity_poly.type
_entity_poly.pdbx_seq_one_letter_code
_entity_poly.pdbx_strand_id
1 'polypeptide(L)'
;MRLHLSHAAVLALIAPFAAAETTTEWLRSEAGGDWMSITTDPFVQQLADGTLPNATLARYLVQDHKFVDAFMVLLASMVAHAPTLVDRVPGAKFLGLIAGDENSYFLRSFDALGLSEAEVNAPPAPVTKRFDALMRNAAASGKLHEMLAVLVVAEWSYLTWGEAAKPVAGLSWLHLEWIDLHRGDYFASVIAYLRGQLDALELTAAERAEARAAFLEAVACEKAFWEMARGVGDGEL
;
A
#
# COMPACT_ATOMS: atom_id res chain seq x y z
N MET A 1 36.36 -26.06 -63.19
CA MET A 1 36.82 -25.27 -62.03
C MET A 1 35.55 -24.72 -61.37
N ARG A 2 35.06 -25.37 -60.34
CA ARG A 2 33.83 -24.95 -59.63
C ARG A 2 34.24 -24.24 -58.33
N LEU A 3 33.90 -22.98 -58.20
CA LEU A 3 34.08 -22.19 -56.98
C LEU A 3 32.97 -22.53 -55.99
N HIS A 4 33.34 -23.08 -54.82
CA HIS A 4 32.49 -23.19 -53.66
C HIS A 4 32.52 -21.88 -52.86
N LEU A 5 31.41 -21.12 -52.89
CA LEU A 5 31.20 -20.01 -51.99
C LEU A 5 30.61 -20.52 -50.65
N SER A 6 31.41 -20.44 -49.62
CA SER A 6 31.01 -20.74 -48.23
C SER A 6 30.19 -19.59 -47.68
N HIS A 7 28.92 -19.82 -47.34
CA HIS A 7 28.10 -18.88 -46.60
C HIS A 7 28.33 -19.09 -45.11
N ALA A 8 29.13 -18.21 -44.53
CA ALA A 8 29.23 -18.09 -43.08
C ALA A 8 28.02 -17.31 -42.59
N ALA A 9 27.07 -17.98 -41.95
CA ALA A 9 25.96 -17.35 -41.29
C ALA A 9 26.43 -16.70 -39.99
N VAL A 10 26.40 -15.36 -39.95
CA VAL A 10 26.61 -14.59 -38.70
C VAL A 10 25.34 -14.66 -37.89
N LEU A 11 25.31 -15.53 -36.89
CA LEU A 11 24.29 -15.50 -35.83
C LEU A 11 24.58 -14.30 -34.92
N ALA A 12 23.86 -13.20 -35.13
CA ALA A 12 23.81 -12.11 -34.16
C ALA A 12 23.04 -12.61 -32.93
N LEU A 13 23.74 -12.83 -31.81
CA LEU A 13 23.12 -13.02 -30.49
C LEU A 13 22.42 -11.73 -30.12
N ILE A 14 21.11 -11.68 -30.26
CA ILE A 14 20.27 -10.64 -29.65
C ILE A 14 20.18 -11.00 -28.17
N ALA A 15 21.03 -10.36 -27.34
CA ALA A 15 20.88 -10.41 -25.90
C ALA A 15 19.47 -9.83 -25.56
N PRO A 16 18.66 -10.49 -24.70
CA PRO A 16 17.42 -9.92 -24.28
C PRO A 16 17.72 -8.57 -23.58
N PHE A 17 17.14 -7.50 -24.09
CA PHE A 17 17.14 -6.23 -23.38
C PHE A 17 16.42 -6.49 -22.05
N ALA A 18 17.15 -6.46 -20.93
CA ALA A 18 16.53 -6.40 -19.62
C ALA A 18 15.66 -5.12 -19.63
N ALA A 19 14.36 -5.29 -19.38
CA ALA A 19 13.47 -4.15 -19.23
C ALA A 19 14.07 -3.24 -18.14
N ALA A 20 14.12 -1.93 -18.41
CA ALA A 20 14.61 -0.99 -17.39
C ALA A 20 13.74 -1.10 -16.14
N GLU A 21 14.37 -1.07 -14.98
CA GLU A 21 13.67 -1.10 -13.68
C GLU A 21 12.71 0.08 -13.61
N THR A 22 11.44 -0.20 -13.26
CA THR A 22 10.43 0.85 -13.12
C THR A 22 10.69 1.69 -11.86
N THR A 23 10.09 2.88 -11.79
CA THR A 23 10.22 3.77 -10.62
C THR A 23 9.75 3.08 -9.34
N THR A 24 8.61 2.37 -9.40
CA THR A 24 8.06 1.69 -8.23
C THR A 24 8.92 0.50 -7.77
N GLU A 25 9.48 -0.29 -8.68
CA GLU A 25 10.39 -1.38 -8.32
C GLU A 25 11.70 -0.85 -7.73
N TRP A 26 12.24 0.23 -8.30
CA TRP A 26 13.40 0.91 -7.73
C TRP A 26 13.11 1.39 -6.30
N LEU A 27 11.98 2.08 -6.06
CA LEU A 27 11.60 2.55 -4.73
C LEU A 27 11.45 1.39 -3.73
N ARG A 28 10.86 0.28 -4.16
CA ARG A 28 10.78 -0.93 -3.33
C ARG A 28 12.17 -1.50 -3.02
N SER A 29 13.08 -1.50 -3.99
CA SER A 29 14.46 -1.97 -3.76
C SER A 29 15.22 -1.09 -2.77
N GLU A 30 14.97 0.23 -2.78
CA GLU A 30 15.52 1.18 -1.82
C GLU A 30 15.02 0.96 -0.38
N ALA A 31 13.78 0.49 -0.21
CA ALA A 31 13.24 0.12 1.10
C ALA A 31 13.86 -1.18 1.66
N GLY A 32 14.41 -2.02 0.80
CA GLY A 32 15.17 -3.20 1.20
C GLY A 32 14.42 -4.14 2.17
N GLY A 33 15.06 -4.47 3.29
CA GLY A 33 14.49 -5.35 4.31
C GLY A 33 13.25 -4.80 5.01
N ASP A 34 13.07 -3.47 5.07
CA ASP A 34 11.89 -2.87 5.69
C ASP A 34 10.62 -3.15 4.88
N TRP A 35 10.70 -3.21 3.54
CA TRP A 35 9.57 -3.67 2.72
C TRP A 35 9.12 -5.09 3.09
N MET A 36 10.06 -6.00 3.26
CA MET A 36 9.74 -7.37 3.67
C MET A 36 9.13 -7.39 5.07
N SER A 37 9.63 -6.58 5.99
CA SER A 37 9.12 -6.53 7.36
C SER A 37 7.67 -6.10 7.44
N ILE A 38 7.21 -5.17 6.59
CA ILE A 38 5.80 -4.72 6.59
C ILE A 38 4.87 -5.71 5.88
N THR A 39 5.38 -6.50 4.94
CA THR A 39 4.56 -7.46 4.17
C THR A 39 4.52 -8.87 4.76
N THR A 40 5.38 -9.17 5.74
CA THR A 40 5.46 -10.47 6.42
C THR A 40 5.37 -10.34 7.95
N ASP A 41 4.80 -9.24 8.45
CA ASP A 41 4.66 -9.01 9.88
C ASP A 41 3.85 -10.14 10.56
N PRO A 42 4.19 -10.53 11.80
CA PRO A 42 3.44 -11.53 12.56
C PRO A 42 1.93 -11.23 12.66
N PHE A 43 1.52 -9.95 12.64
CA PHE A 43 0.11 -9.57 12.64
C PHE A 43 -0.64 -10.23 11.48
N VAL A 44 -0.10 -10.16 10.27
CA VAL A 44 -0.74 -10.69 9.05
C VAL A 44 -0.84 -12.22 9.09
N GLN A 45 0.17 -12.88 9.65
CA GLN A 45 0.16 -14.34 9.80
C GLN A 45 -0.90 -14.77 10.83
N GLN A 46 -0.94 -14.10 11.98
CA GLN A 46 -1.93 -14.35 13.01
C GLN A 46 -3.35 -14.02 12.58
N LEU A 47 -3.52 -13.02 11.72
CA LEU A 47 -4.81 -12.71 11.08
C LEU A 47 -5.27 -13.88 10.22
N ALA A 48 -4.39 -14.45 9.39
CA ALA A 48 -4.71 -15.53 8.46
C ALA A 48 -4.93 -16.89 9.16
N ASP A 49 -4.23 -17.17 10.24
CA ASP A 49 -4.37 -18.44 11.00
C ASP A 49 -5.41 -18.34 12.15
N GLY A 50 -5.99 -17.16 12.37
CA GLY A 50 -7.03 -16.95 13.37
C GLY A 50 -6.53 -16.82 14.81
N THR A 51 -5.21 -16.69 15.01
CA THR A 51 -4.61 -16.55 16.36
C THR A 51 -4.43 -15.10 16.81
N LEU A 52 -4.75 -14.12 15.94
CA LEU A 52 -4.64 -12.71 16.29
C LEU A 52 -5.62 -12.37 17.44
N PRO A 53 -5.14 -11.84 18.58
CA PRO A 53 -6.03 -11.46 19.67
C PRO A 53 -7.01 -10.35 19.26
N ASN A 54 -8.29 -10.49 19.67
CA ASN A 54 -9.30 -9.47 19.39
C ASN A 54 -8.90 -8.06 19.87
N ALA A 55 -8.20 -7.96 21.00
CA ALA A 55 -7.71 -6.68 21.51
C ALA A 55 -6.66 -6.03 20.57
N THR A 56 -5.81 -6.86 19.93
CA THR A 56 -4.84 -6.40 18.92
C THR A 56 -5.55 -5.95 17.65
N LEU A 57 -6.51 -6.74 17.17
CA LEU A 57 -7.32 -6.37 16.01
C LEU A 57 -8.13 -5.08 16.26
N ALA A 58 -8.77 -4.96 17.44
CA ALA A 58 -9.51 -3.77 17.82
C ALA A 58 -8.63 -2.51 17.82
N ARG A 59 -7.46 -2.59 18.44
CA ARG A 59 -6.50 -1.47 18.45
C ARG A 59 -6.08 -1.07 17.04
N TYR A 60 -5.76 -2.05 16.21
CA TYR A 60 -5.42 -1.84 14.81
C TYR A 60 -6.56 -1.12 14.08
N LEU A 61 -7.78 -1.69 14.07
CA LEU A 61 -8.91 -1.16 13.30
C LEU A 61 -9.35 0.24 13.77
N VAL A 62 -9.28 0.55 15.06
CA VAL A 62 -9.57 1.89 15.57
C VAL A 62 -8.57 2.92 15.02
N GLN A 63 -7.30 2.57 14.95
CA GLN A 63 -6.28 3.49 14.43
C GLN A 63 -6.31 3.58 12.90
N ASP A 64 -6.61 2.48 12.24
CA ASP A 64 -6.72 2.40 10.80
C ASP A 64 -7.94 3.18 10.27
N HIS A 65 -9.08 3.09 10.94
CA HIS A 65 -10.23 3.94 10.61
C HIS A 65 -9.92 5.46 10.72
N LYS A 66 -8.99 5.85 11.61
CA LYS A 66 -8.52 7.24 11.68
C LYS A 66 -7.57 7.59 10.54
N PHE A 67 -6.73 6.64 10.14
CA PHE A 67 -5.84 6.75 8.98
C PHE A 67 -6.64 7.01 7.69
N VAL A 68 -7.81 6.36 7.53
CA VAL A 68 -8.65 6.49 6.33
C VAL A 68 -9.04 7.95 6.03
N ASP A 69 -9.22 8.81 7.05
CA ASP A 69 -9.58 10.22 6.84
C ASP A 69 -8.50 10.96 6.01
N ALA A 70 -7.23 10.87 6.42
CA ALA A 70 -6.13 11.48 5.68
C ALA A 70 -5.84 10.77 4.35
N PHE A 71 -6.04 9.44 4.31
CA PHE A 71 -5.89 8.66 3.11
C PHE A 71 -6.88 9.09 2.02
N MET A 72 -8.14 9.31 2.36
CA MET A 72 -9.15 9.84 1.42
C MET A 72 -8.77 11.22 0.90
N VAL A 73 -8.21 12.11 1.73
CA VAL A 73 -7.72 13.42 1.31
C VAL A 73 -6.57 13.26 0.32
N LEU A 74 -5.61 12.38 0.59
CA LEU A 74 -4.47 12.11 -0.30
C LEU A 74 -4.94 11.54 -1.64
N LEU A 75 -5.80 10.52 -1.63
CA LEU A 75 -6.31 9.88 -2.83
C LEU A 75 -7.16 10.85 -3.68
N ALA A 76 -8.01 11.67 -3.05
CA ALA A 76 -8.77 12.71 -3.75
C ALA A 76 -7.85 13.77 -4.37
N SER A 77 -6.77 14.16 -3.67
CA SER A 77 -5.76 15.08 -4.20
C SER A 77 -5.03 14.48 -5.39
N MET A 78 -4.63 13.20 -5.31
CA MET A 78 -4.03 12.48 -6.44
C MET A 78 -4.97 12.46 -7.65
N VAL A 79 -6.25 12.15 -7.46
CA VAL A 79 -7.27 12.18 -8.53
C VAL A 79 -7.37 13.58 -9.15
N ALA A 80 -7.34 14.63 -8.34
CA ALA A 80 -7.41 16.01 -8.84
C ALA A 80 -6.19 16.39 -9.69
N HIS A 81 -5.00 15.88 -9.36
CA HIS A 81 -3.73 16.14 -10.04
C HIS A 81 -3.42 15.18 -11.19
N ALA A 82 -4.15 14.08 -11.32
CA ALA A 82 -4.00 13.16 -12.46
C ALA A 82 -4.22 13.90 -13.79
N PRO A 83 -3.42 13.63 -14.86
CA PRO A 83 -3.36 14.48 -16.05
C PRO A 83 -4.63 14.44 -16.90
N THR A 84 -5.31 13.29 -16.98
CA THR A 84 -6.46 13.12 -17.86
C THR A 84 -7.68 12.54 -17.14
N LEU A 85 -8.86 12.60 -17.76
CA LEU A 85 -10.06 11.95 -17.25
C LEU A 85 -9.88 10.42 -17.11
N VAL A 86 -9.17 9.80 -18.07
CA VAL A 86 -8.90 8.35 -18.05
C VAL A 86 -8.08 7.99 -16.80
N ASP A 87 -7.11 8.82 -16.46
CA ASP A 87 -6.27 8.64 -15.27
C ASP A 87 -7.01 8.91 -13.96
N ARG A 88 -8.06 9.73 -13.97
CA ARG A 88 -8.86 10.05 -12.77
C ARG A 88 -9.89 8.98 -12.40
N VAL A 89 -10.49 8.34 -13.42
CA VAL A 89 -11.64 7.44 -13.21
C VAL A 89 -11.33 6.27 -12.29
N PRO A 90 -10.19 5.55 -12.39
CA PRO A 90 -9.89 4.44 -11.45
C PRO A 90 -9.73 4.91 -10.01
N GLY A 91 -9.03 6.04 -9.79
CA GLY A 91 -8.89 6.61 -8.44
C GLY A 91 -10.21 7.07 -7.83
N ALA A 92 -11.11 7.66 -8.62
CA ALA A 92 -12.45 8.03 -8.16
C ALA A 92 -13.31 6.81 -7.80
N LYS A 93 -13.18 5.69 -8.52
CA LYS A 93 -13.84 4.42 -8.16
C LYS A 93 -13.29 3.86 -6.85
N PHE A 94 -11.99 3.95 -6.65
CA PHE A 94 -11.35 3.50 -5.43
C PHE A 94 -11.78 4.34 -4.21
N LEU A 95 -11.93 5.65 -4.33
CA LEU A 95 -12.56 6.50 -3.31
C LEU A 95 -13.96 5.99 -2.94
N GLY A 96 -14.75 5.58 -3.93
CA GLY A 96 -16.09 5.04 -3.71
C GLY A 96 -16.08 3.72 -2.92
N LEU A 97 -15.11 2.84 -3.17
CA LEU A 97 -14.94 1.57 -2.43
C LEU A 97 -14.60 1.83 -0.96
N ILE A 98 -13.63 2.71 -0.69
CA ILE A 98 -13.22 3.06 0.69
C ILE A 98 -14.42 3.66 1.44
N ALA A 99 -15.16 4.59 0.83
CA ALA A 99 -16.32 5.22 1.44
C ALA A 99 -17.49 4.25 1.66
N GLY A 100 -17.55 3.15 0.92
CA GLY A 100 -18.62 2.14 0.96
C GLY A 100 -18.24 0.89 1.76
N ASP A 101 -17.66 -0.08 1.07
CA ASP A 101 -17.44 -1.43 1.60
C ASP A 101 -16.45 -1.45 2.76
N GLU A 102 -15.34 -0.77 2.64
CA GLU A 102 -14.32 -0.72 3.68
C GLU A 102 -14.82 0.03 4.93
N ASN A 103 -15.43 1.21 4.76
CA ASN A 103 -16.00 1.93 5.89
C ASN A 103 -17.09 1.10 6.59
N SER A 104 -17.91 0.37 5.85
CA SER A 104 -18.92 -0.54 6.37
C SER A 104 -18.30 -1.69 7.19
N TYR A 105 -17.15 -2.20 6.74
CA TYR A 105 -16.40 -3.21 7.49
C TYR A 105 -15.95 -2.69 8.85
N PHE A 106 -15.36 -1.49 8.93
CA PHE A 106 -14.95 -0.89 10.20
C PHE A 106 -16.10 -0.78 11.19
N LEU A 107 -17.24 -0.20 10.77
CA LEU A 107 -18.39 0.01 11.66
C LEU A 107 -18.95 -1.31 12.21
N ARG A 108 -19.09 -2.33 11.35
CA ARG A 108 -19.55 -3.67 11.77
C ARG A 108 -18.53 -4.37 12.69
N SER A 109 -17.25 -4.13 12.44
CA SER A 109 -16.17 -4.72 13.24
C SER A 109 -16.12 -4.11 14.64
N PHE A 110 -16.34 -2.81 14.79
CA PHE A 110 -16.41 -2.15 16.08
C PHE A 110 -17.55 -2.70 16.94
N ASP A 111 -18.73 -2.88 16.33
CA ASP A 111 -19.90 -3.48 17.01
C ASP A 111 -19.60 -4.94 17.42
N ALA A 112 -19.08 -5.75 16.50
CA ALA A 112 -18.76 -7.15 16.76
C ALA A 112 -17.66 -7.37 17.81
N LEU A 113 -16.72 -6.43 17.91
CA LEU A 113 -15.68 -6.42 18.93
C LEU A 113 -16.15 -5.82 20.26
N GLY A 114 -17.38 -5.30 20.32
CA GLY A 114 -17.97 -4.70 21.52
C GLY A 114 -17.32 -3.41 21.95
N LEU A 115 -16.74 -2.63 21.00
CA LEU A 115 -16.05 -1.38 21.32
C LEU A 115 -17.04 -0.29 21.70
N SER A 116 -16.75 0.39 22.81
CA SER A 116 -17.50 1.56 23.21
C SER A 116 -17.20 2.77 22.31
N GLU A 117 -18.12 3.73 22.29
CA GLU A 117 -17.90 4.99 21.58
C GLU A 117 -16.64 5.73 22.07
N ALA A 118 -16.29 5.63 23.34
CA ALA A 118 -15.07 6.22 23.90
C ALA A 118 -13.79 5.56 23.34
N GLU A 119 -13.78 4.24 23.14
CA GLU A 119 -12.66 3.51 22.53
C GLU A 119 -12.52 3.86 21.06
N VAL A 120 -13.59 3.88 20.29
CA VAL A 120 -13.58 4.26 18.87
C VAL A 120 -13.12 5.70 18.69
N ASN A 121 -13.56 6.61 19.55
CA ASN A 121 -13.18 8.03 19.51
C ASN A 121 -11.90 8.37 20.29
N ALA A 122 -11.18 7.38 20.82
CA ALA A 122 -9.91 7.62 21.48
C ALA A 122 -8.94 8.41 20.57
N PRO A 123 -8.05 9.24 21.11
CA PRO A 123 -7.11 10.00 20.31
C PRO A 123 -6.26 9.11 19.39
N PRO A 124 -5.87 9.61 18.19
CA PRO A 124 -4.96 8.87 17.34
C PRO A 124 -3.60 8.67 18.01
N ALA A 125 -3.03 7.47 17.83
CA ALA A 125 -1.71 7.11 18.30
C ALA A 125 -0.61 8.01 17.67
N PRO A 126 0.58 8.12 18.28
CA PRO A 126 1.67 8.91 17.69
C PRO A 126 1.99 8.54 16.24
N VAL A 127 2.05 7.24 15.92
CA VAL A 127 2.30 6.79 14.54
C VAL A 127 1.14 7.15 13.60
N THR A 128 -0.10 7.04 14.05
CA THR A 128 -1.27 7.44 13.24
C THR A 128 -1.22 8.93 12.91
N LYS A 129 -0.84 9.79 13.88
CA LYS A 129 -0.62 11.22 13.64
C LYS A 129 0.53 11.48 12.66
N ARG A 130 1.62 10.72 12.76
CA ARG A 130 2.78 10.84 11.86
C ARG A 130 2.36 10.48 10.43
N PHE A 131 1.63 9.39 10.26
CA PHE A 131 1.16 8.95 8.95
C PHE A 131 0.11 9.91 8.37
N ASP A 132 -0.83 10.40 9.19
CA ASP A 132 -1.78 11.46 8.82
C ASP A 132 -1.04 12.71 8.31
N ALA A 133 -0.02 13.16 9.03
CA ALA A 133 0.78 14.31 8.62
C ALA A 133 1.52 14.07 7.29
N LEU A 134 2.10 12.88 7.07
CA LEU A 134 2.73 12.51 5.80
C LEU A 134 1.74 12.62 4.65
N MET A 135 0.57 11.99 4.78
CA MET A 135 -0.48 11.98 3.74
C MET A 135 -0.99 13.39 3.44
N ARG A 136 -1.29 14.19 4.46
CA ARG A 136 -1.77 15.58 4.28
C ARG A 136 -0.70 16.48 3.68
N ASN A 137 0.56 16.31 4.06
CA ASN A 137 1.68 17.07 3.47
C ASN A 137 1.87 16.70 2.00
N ALA A 138 1.84 15.42 1.64
CA ALA A 138 1.89 14.98 0.26
C ALA A 138 0.71 15.54 -0.56
N ALA A 139 -0.51 15.50 -0.02
CA ALA A 139 -1.69 16.09 -0.66
C ALA A 139 -1.54 17.60 -0.87
N ALA A 140 -1.03 18.33 0.13
CA ALA A 140 -0.87 19.79 0.08
C ALA A 140 0.31 20.24 -0.80
N SER A 141 1.28 19.36 -1.08
CA SER A 141 2.44 19.69 -1.92
C SER A 141 2.07 19.99 -3.37
N GLY A 142 0.93 19.45 -3.85
CA GLY A 142 0.52 19.53 -5.25
C GLY A 142 1.37 18.65 -6.18
N LYS A 143 2.30 17.84 -5.64
CA LYS A 143 3.24 17.02 -6.39
C LYS A 143 2.74 15.59 -6.54
N LEU A 144 2.34 15.24 -7.75
CA LEU A 144 1.75 13.92 -8.04
C LEU A 144 2.68 12.76 -7.66
N HIS A 145 3.99 12.90 -7.86
CA HIS A 145 4.97 11.86 -7.52
C HIS A 145 5.08 11.59 -6.01
N GLU A 146 4.96 12.62 -5.16
CA GLU A 146 4.93 12.44 -3.71
C GLU A 146 3.63 11.74 -3.27
N MET A 147 2.47 12.18 -3.80
CA MET A 147 1.18 11.55 -3.51
C MET A 147 1.17 10.07 -3.89
N LEU A 148 1.61 9.75 -5.11
CA LEU A 148 1.66 8.38 -5.62
C LEU A 148 2.66 7.52 -4.84
N ALA A 149 3.81 8.07 -4.45
CA ALA A 149 4.80 7.33 -3.66
C ALA A 149 4.23 6.84 -2.32
N VAL A 150 3.46 7.68 -1.62
CA VAL A 150 2.79 7.31 -0.36
C VAL A 150 1.66 6.31 -0.61
N LEU A 151 0.77 6.57 -1.58
CA LEU A 151 -0.34 5.67 -1.93
C LEU A 151 0.14 4.28 -2.36
N VAL A 152 1.23 4.23 -3.16
CA VAL A 152 1.80 2.95 -3.61
C VAL A 152 2.30 2.12 -2.43
N VAL A 153 2.89 2.72 -1.40
CA VAL A 153 3.32 1.95 -0.21
C VAL A 153 2.10 1.40 0.53
N ALA A 154 1.15 2.27 0.87
CA ALA A 154 -0.03 1.89 1.64
C ALA A 154 -0.77 0.72 0.98
N GLU A 155 -1.01 0.78 -0.33
CA GLU A 155 -1.82 -0.19 -1.03
C GLU A 155 -1.05 -1.43 -1.52
N TRP A 156 0.18 -1.24 -2.03
CA TRP A 156 0.97 -2.36 -2.55
C TRP A 156 1.48 -3.29 -1.45
N SER A 157 1.79 -2.76 -0.28
CA SER A 157 2.15 -3.59 0.87
C SER A 157 0.97 -4.47 1.29
N TYR A 158 -0.25 -3.93 1.29
CA TYR A 158 -1.49 -4.65 1.61
C TYR A 158 -1.84 -5.70 0.56
N LEU A 159 -1.77 -5.40 -0.72
CA LEU A 159 -1.91 -6.42 -1.75
C LEU A 159 -0.88 -7.54 -1.57
N THR A 160 0.38 -7.19 -1.27
CA THR A 160 1.46 -8.17 -1.15
C THR A 160 1.18 -9.19 -0.05
N TRP A 161 0.79 -8.74 1.14
CA TRP A 161 0.45 -9.66 2.21
C TRP A 161 -0.92 -10.32 2.01
N GLY A 162 -1.91 -9.61 1.47
CA GLY A 162 -3.25 -10.13 1.21
C GLY A 162 -3.24 -11.32 0.25
N GLU A 163 -2.49 -11.24 -0.84
CA GLU A 163 -2.29 -12.34 -1.80
C GLU A 163 -1.45 -13.50 -1.21
N ALA A 164 -0.51 -13.20 -0.33
CA ALA A 164 0.29 -14.22 0.35
C ALA A 164 -0.48 -14.93 1.47
N ALA A 165 -1.53 -14.31 2.01
CA ALA A 165 -2.31 -14.85 3.11
C ALA A 165 -2.98 -16.19 2.75
N LYS A 166 -2.94 -17.14 3.69
CA LYS A 166 -3.56 -18.47 3.55
C LYS A 166 -4.56 -18.68 4.69
N PRO A 167 -5.78 -18.14 4.58
CA PRO A 167 -6.78 -18.25 5.61
C PRO A 167 -7.09 -19.71 5.96
N VAL A 168 -7.13 -20.02 7.26
CA VAL A 168 -7.53 -21.35 7.74
C VAL A 168 -9.04 -21.54 7.59
N ALA A 169 -9.47 -22.80 7.46
CA ALA A 169 -10.90 -23.13 7.39
C ALA A 169 -11.62 -22.72 8.70
N GLY A 170 -12.77 -22.08 8.57
CA GLY A 170 -13.55 -21.60 9.71
C GLY A 170 -13.03 -20.30 10.34
N LEU A 171 -12.16 -19.58 9.65
CA LEU A 171 -11.70 -18.26 10.07
C LEU A 171 -12.88 -17.32 10.35
N SER A 172 -12.79 -16.50 11.40
CA SER A 172 -13.77 -15.48 11.71
C SER A 172 -13.98 -14.53 10.51
N TRP A 173 -15.23 -14.09 10.30
CA TRP A 173 -15.53 -13.11 9.25
C TRP A 173 -14.74 -11.80 9.44
N LEU A 174 -14.47 -11.40 10.68
CA LEU A 174 -13.65 -10.23 11.00
C LEU A 174 -12.26 -10.30 10.36
N HIS A 175 -11.64 -11.47 10.41
CA HIS A 175 -10.32 -11.69 9.82
C HIS A 175 -10.41 -11.91 8.31
N LEU A 176 -11.35 -12.76 7.87
CA LEU A 176 -11.47 -13.16 6.47
C LEU A 176 -11.81 -11.97 5.58
N GLU A 177 -12.80 -11.15 5.98
CA GLU A 177 -13.22 -10.01 5.18
C GLU A 177 -12.12 -8.95 5.07
N TRP A 178 -11.32 -8.73 6.14
CA TRP A 178 -10.17 -7.84 6.08
C TRP A 178 -9.10 -8.33 5.09
N ILE A 179 -8.84 -9.63 5.06
CA ILE A 179 -7.97 -10.23 4.06
C ILE A 179 -8.56 -10.09 2.65
N ASP A 180 -9.86 -10.34 2.50
CA ASP A 180 -10.54 -10.30 1.19
C ASP A 180 -10.63 -8.89 0.60
N LEU A 181 -10.71 -7.85 1.43
CA LEU A 181 -10.62 -6.45 1.00
C LEU A 181 -9.28 -6.10 0.36
N HIS A 182 -8.20 -6.82 0.73
CA HIS A 182 -6.83 -6.51 0.32
C HIS A 182 -6.22 -7.54 -0.65
N ARG A 183 -7.06 -8.27 -1.39
CA ARG A 183 -6.64 -9.24 -2.40
C ARG A 183 -7.61 -9.35 -3.57
N GLY A 184 -7.23 -10.13 -4.57
CA GLY A 184 -8.06 -10.44 -5.73
C GLY A 184 -7.99 -9.39 -6.83
N ASP A 185 -8.63 -9.71 -7.96
CA ASP A 185 -8.44 -9.00 -9.23
C ASP A 185 -8.73 -7.50 -9.17
N TYR A 186 -9.77 -7.11 -8.42
CA TYR A 186 -10.13 -5.70 -8.31
C TYR A 186 -9.05 -4.91 -7.57
N PHE A 187 -8.66 -5.37 -6.38
CA PHE A 187 -7.63 -4.68 -5.60
C PHE A 187 -6.28 -4.68 -6.32
N ALA A 188 -5.89 -5.81 -6.93
CA ALA A 188 -4.70 -5.88 -7.77
C ALA A 188 -4.74 -4.86 -8.94
N SER A 189 -5.93 -4.62 -9.52
CA SER A 189 -6.08 -3.60 -10.58
C SER A 189 -5.90 -2.17 -10.08
N VAL A 190 -6.29 -1.88 -8.82
CA VAL A 190 -6.06 -0.58 -8.17
C VAL A 190 -4.56 -0.35 -7.98
N ILE A 191 -3.84 -1.35 -7.46
CA ILE A 191 -2.39 -1.22 -7.24
C ILE A 191 -1.64 -1.11 -8.58
N ALA A 192 -2.02 -1.88 -9.58
CA ALA A 192 -1.46 -1.76 -10.92
C ALA A 192 -1.67 -0.35 -11.50
N TYR A 193 -2.84 0.24 -11.28
CA TYR A 193 -3.13 1.62 -11.67
C TYR A 193 -2.24 2.62 -10.93
N LEU A 194 -2.17 2.58 -9.60
CA LEU A 194 -1.34 3.52 -8.82
C LEU A 194 0.14 3.43 -9.20
N ARG A 195 0.67 2.21 -9.30
CA ARG A 195 2.04 1.97 -9.74
C ARG A 195 2.26 2.47 -11.17
N GLY A 196 1.35 2.15 -12.09
CA GLY A 196 1.44 2.59 -13.48
C GLY A 196 1.44 4.11 -13.62
N GLN A 197 0.68 4.83 -12.78
CA GLN A 197 0.71 6.31 -12.75
C GLN A 197 2.09 6.83 -12.33
N LEU A 198 2.71 6.27 -11.28
CA LEU A 198 4.04 6.68 -10.81
C LEU A 198 5.14 6.29 -11.82
N ASP A 199 5.06 5.10 -12.39
CA ASP A 199 6.02 4.59 -13.36
C ASP A 199 6.01 5.36 -14.69
N ALA A 200 4.87 5.99 -15.04
CA ALA A 200 4.72 6.79 -16.24
C ALA A 200 5.27 8.23 -16.10
N LEU A 201 5.61 8.68 -14.90
CA LEU A 201 6.15 10.02 -14.69
C LEU A 201 7.63 10.10 -15.11
N GLU A 202 7.95 11.09 -15.92
CA GLU A 202 9.32 11.45 -16.26
C GLU A 202 9.92 12.32 -15.15
N LEU A 203 10.43 11.69 -14.10
CA LEU A 203 10.93 12.39 -12.91
C LEU A 203 12.33 12.94 -13.13
N THR A 204 12.52 14.20 -12.79
CA THR A 204 13.86 14.81 -12.61
C THR A 204 14.57 14.15 -11.42
N ALA A 205 15.89 14.37 -11.29
CA ALA A 205 16.65 13.87 -10.16
C ALA A 205 16.13 14.38 -8.80
N ALA A 206 15.63 15.62 -8.75
CA ALA A 206 15.02 16.19 -7.55
C ALA A 206 13.70 15.49 -7.19
N GLU A 207 12.80 15.30 -8.16
CA GLU A 207 11.54 14.63 -7.98
C GLU A 207 11.70 13.14 -7.61
N ARG A 208 12.70 12.46 -8.17
CA ARG A 208 13.09 11.11 -7.74
C ARG A 208 13.50 11.07 -6.27
N ALA A 209 14.28 12.06 -5.82
CA ALA A 209 14.69 12.14 -4.43
C ALA A 209 13.48 12.41 -3.49
N GLU A 210 12.54 13.28 -3.90
CA GLU A 210 11.31 13.56 -3.18
C GLU A 210 10.40 12.33 -3.11
N ALA A 211 10.15 11.66 -4.23
CA ALA A 211 9.38 10.42 -4.27
C ALA A 211 10.00 9.32 -3.39
N ARG A 212 11.34 9.20 -3.42
CA ARG A 212 12.06 8.26 -2.55
C ARG A 212 11.87 8.59 -1.08
N ALA A 213 12.01 9.85 -0.70
CA ALA A 213 11.83 10.26 0.69
C ALA A 213 10.40 9.96 1.19
N ALA A 214 9.38 10.30 0.39
CA ALA A 214 7.98 10.02 0.71
C ALA A 214 7.69 8.51 0.81
N PHE A 215 8.23 7.69 -0.09
CA PHE A 215 8.08 6.24 -0.09
C PHE A 215 8.70 5.60 1.16
N LEU A 216 9.94 5.95 1.47
CA LEU A 216 10.64 5.39 2.64
C LEU A 216 10.01 5.82 3.96
N GLU A 217 9.52 7.05 4.03
CA GLU A 217 8.77 7.53 5.21
C GLU A 217 7.44 6.77 5.37
N ALA A 218 6.72 6.49 4.28
CA ALA A 218 5.52 5.68 4.32
C ALA A 218 5.81 4.25 4.79
N VAL A 219 6.89 3.61 4.29
CA VAL A 219 7.33 2.28 4.76
C VAL A 219 7.65 2.29 6.25
N ALA A 220 8.32 3.34 6.74
CA ALA A 220 8.62 3.49 8.17
C ALA A 220 7.34 3.68 9.01
N CYS A 221 6.34 4.39 8.48
CA CYS A 221 5.03 4.53 9.12
C CYS A 221 4.28 3.19 9.17
N GLU A 222 4.25 2.41 8.09
CA GLU A 222 3.63 1.08 8.07
C GLU A 222 4.23 0.14 9.12
N LYS A 223 5.56 0.10 9.19
CA LYS A 223 6.27 -0.70 10.18
C LYS A 223 5.88 -0.31 11.61
N ALA A 224 5.92 0.97 11.91
CA ALA A 224 5.53 1.49 13.22
C ALA A 224 4.02 1.26 13.50
N PHE A 225 3.18 1.21 12.47
CA PHE A 225 1.75 0.94 12.62
C PHE A 225 1.50 -0.51 13.04
N TRP A 226 2.21 -1.49 12.47
CA TRP A 226 2.18 -2.89 12.96
C TRP A 226 2.69 -3.01 14.39
N GLU A 227 3.76 -2.32 14.75
CA GLU A 227 4.31 -2.29 16.11
C GLU A 227 3.29 -1.74 17.11
N MET A 228 2.65 -0.61 16.80
CA MET A 228 1.56 -0.01 17.59
C MET A 228 0.39 -0.99 17.76
N ALA A 229 -0.05 -1.64 16.68
CA ALA A 229 -1.15 -2.61 16.72
C ALA A 229 -0.86 -3.75 17.71
N ARG A 230 0.37 -4.24 17.75
CA ARG A 230 0.81 -5.28 18.69
C ARG A 230 1.10 -4.78 20.11
N GLY A 231 1.05 -3.46 20.35
CA GLY A 231 1.41 -2.87 21.64
C GLY A 231 2.92 -2.89 21.90
N VAL A 232 3.72 -2.90 20.84
CA VAL A 232 5.18 -2.79 20.90
C VAL A 232 5.51 -1.33 20.62
N GLY A 233 6.22 -0.65 21.52
CA GLY A 233 6.66 0.73 21.30
C GLY A 233 5.83 1.83 21.98
N ASP A 234 4.80 1.52 22.76
CA ASP A 234 4.05 2.53 23.53
C ASP A 234 4.85 3.11 24.73
N GLY A 235 6.13 2.85 24.79
CA GLY A 235 6.97 3.18 25.93
C GLY A 235 7.99 4.30 25.74
N GLU A 236 8.35 4.69 24.53
CA GLU A 236 9.35 5.77 24.33
C GLU A 236 9.30 6.32 22.88
N LEU A 237 8.63 7.45 22.70
CA LEU A 237 8.99 8.50 21.73
C LEU A 237 8.86 9.86 22.40
#